data_3e8eb8997aca7f223688dfd306b83895
#
_entry.id   3e8eb8997aca7f223688dfd306b83895
#
_cell.length_a   1.000
_cell.length_b   1.000
_cell.length_c   1.000
_cell.angle_alpha   90.00
_cell.angle_beta   90.00
_cell.angle_gamma   90.00
#
_symmetry.space_group_name_H-M   'P 1'
#
loop_
_entity.id
_entity.type
_entity.pdbx_description
1 polymer ?
#
loop_
_entity_poly.entity_id
_entity_poly.type
_entity_poly.pdbx_seq_one_letter_code
_entity_poly.pdbx_strand_id
1 'polypeptide(L)'
;MEACPSPQQDWPQRVPLKVMGRLGELRADMVAGLILAQLGHQGEDQEVAGTNCRGAFVSYTFWITLPDDKAELPLREAIQKLPGVVMQL
;
A
#
# COMPACT_ATOMS: atom_id res chain seq x y z
N MET A 1 -9.68 35.96 6.17
CA MET A 1 -9.65 35.19 6.63
C MET A 1 -9.06 34.28 6.25
N GLU A 2 -8.65 33.73 6.58
CA GLU A 2 -8.12 32.84 6.10
C GLU A 2 -8.75 31.71 6.15
N ALA A 3 -9.00 31.29 5.21
CA ALA A 3 -9.53 30.05 5.07
C ALA A 3 -8.72 29.10 5.80
N CYS A 4 -9.31 28.13 6.30
CA CYS A 4 -8.61 27.02 6.74
C CYS A 4 -7.75 26.56 5.63
N PRO A 5 -6.50 26.60 5.76
CA PRO A 5 -5.67 26.04 4.74
C PRO A 5 -6.01 24.59 4.62
N SER A 6 -6.10 24.13 3.43
CA SER A 6 -6.09 22.73 3.18
C SER A 6 -4.90 22.18 3.90
N PRO A 7 -5.03 21.05 4.55
CA PRO A 7 -3.89 20.47 5.18
C PRO A 7 -2.82 20.33 4.14
N GLN A 8 -1.76 21.08 4.33
CA GLN A 8 -0.64 20.91 3.48
C GLN A 8 0.01 19.64 3.90
N GLN A 9 0.05 18.73 3.01
CA GLN A 9 0.70 17.47 3.28
C GLN A 9 2.14 17.61 2.85
N ASP A 10 3.02 17.40 3.81
CA ASP A 10 4.43 17.41 3.52
C ASP A 10 4.82 16.07 2.91
N TRP A 11 5.44 16.10 1.78
CA TRP A 11 5.91 14.90 1.11
C TRP A 11 7.42 14.79 1.26
N PRO A 12 7.96 13.59 1.34
CA PRO A 12 7.27 12.28 1.29
C PRO A 12 6.53 11.98 2.58
N GLN A 13 5.54 11.08 2.51
CA GLN A 13 4.75 10.70 3.66
C GLN A 13 4.82 9.20 3.89
N ARG A 14 4.90 8.82 5.16
CA ARG A 14 4.85 7.41 5.52
C ARG A 14 3.42 7.05 5.91
N VAL A 15 2.86 6.10 5.18
CA VAL A 15 1.45 5.75 5.33
C VAL A 15 1.29 4.23 5.42
N PRO A 16 0.23 3.77 6.10
CA PRO A 16 -0.08 2.34 6.09
C PRO A 16 -0.90 1.99 4.85
N LEU A 17 -0.60 0.82 4.30
CA LEU A 17 -1.36 0.27 3.18
C LEU A 17 -1.77 -1.14 3.57
N LYS A 18 -3.07 -1.39 3.65
CA LYS A 18 -3.58 -2.70 4.00
C LYS A 18 -4.19 -3.33 2.76
N VAL A 19 -3.72 -4.52 2.43
CA VAL A 19 -4.19 -5.27 1.28
C VAL A 19 -4.78 -6.59 1.78
N MET A 20 -6.01 -6.86 1.40
CA MET A 20 -6.73 -8.05 1.81
C MET A 20 -7.05 -8.89 0.59
N GLY A 21 -6.85 -10.17 0.70
CA GLY A 21 -7.10 -11.06 -0.42
C GLY A 21 -7.30 -12.50 0.01
N ARG A 22 -7.34 -13.39 -0.97
CA ARG A 22 -7.59 -14.79 -0.73
C ARG A 22 -6.30 -15.49 -0.31
N LEU A 23 -6.41 -16.26 0.77
CA LEU A 23 -5.29 -17.04 1.26
C LEU A 23 -4.88 -18.04 0.19
N GLY A 24 -3.59 -18.10 -0.09
CA GLY A 24 -3.05 -18.97 -1.13
C GLY A 24 -2.93 -18.31 -2.49
N GLU A 25 -3.67 -17.24 -2.74
CA GLU A 25 -3.57 -16.48 -4.00
C GLU A 25 -2.79 -15.19 -3.83
N LEU A 26 -3.12 -14.41 -2.79
CA LEU A 26 -2.41 -13.18 -2.50
C LEU A 26 -1.21 -13.48 -1.61
N ARG A 27 -0.05 -13.00 -1.99
CA ARG A 27 1.18 -13.24 -1.23
C ARG A 27 1.85 -11.90 -0.92
N ALA A 28 2.46 -11.85 0.26
CA ALA A 28 3.11 -10.62 0.71
C ALA A 28 4.26 -10.21 -0.21
N ASP A 29 5.02 -11.19 -0.72
CA ASP A 29 6.15 -10.89 -1.59
C ASP A 29 5.70 -10.29 -2.93
N MET A 30 4.51 -10.65 -3.40
CA MET A 30 3.96 -10.06 -4.62
C MET A 30 3.64 -8.60 -4.42
N VAL A 31 3.02 -8.28 -3.28
CA VAL A 31 2.69 -6.88 -2.94
C VAL A 31 3.98 -6.09 -2.75
N ALA A 32 4.94 -6.65 -2.03
CA ALA A 32 6.21 -5.99 -1.77
C ALA A 32 6.97 -5.70 -3.08
N GLY A 33 7.01 -6.67 -3.99
CA GLY A 33 7.66 -6.50 -5.28
C GLY A 33 7.00 -5.41 -6.11
N LEU A 34 5.68 -5.33 -6.05
CA LEU A 34 4.94 -4.32 -6.78
C LEU A 34 5.18 -2.93 -6.20
N ILE A 35 5.21 -2.81 -4.87
CA ILE A 35 5.52 -1.55 -4.22
C ILE A 35 6.91 -1.06 -4.66
N LEU A 36 7.87 -1.97 -4.67
CA LEU A 36 9.22 -1.64 -5.10
C LEU A 36 9.24 -1.19 -6.56
N ALA A 37 8.52 -1.90 -7.42
CA ALA A 37 8.47 -1.56 -8.84
C ALA A 37 7.84 -0.19 -9.08
N GLN A 38 6.79 0.15 -8.32
CA GLN A 38 6.07 1.41 -8.50
C GLN A 38 6.80 2.60 -7.86
N LEU A 39 7.40 2.39 -6.71
CA LEU A 39 7.99 3.49 -5.94
C LEU A 39 9.51 3.58 -6.09
N GLY A 40 10.16 2.57 -6.67
CA GLY A 40 11.59 2.56 -6.86
C GLY A 40 12.32 2.64 -5.54
N HIS A 41 13.25 3.58 -5.41
CA HIS A 41 14.01 3.77 -4.19
C HIS A 41 13.14 3.93 -2.95
N GLN A 42 12.03 4.64 -3.09
CA GLN A 42 11.13 4.86 -1.96
C GLN A 42 10.48 3.56 -1.50
N GLY A 43 10.37 2.58 -2.40
CA GLY A 43 9.80 1.30 -2.04
C GLY A 43 10.73 0.42 -1.22
N GLU A 44 12.01 0.76 -1.14
CA GLU A 44 12.98 -0.04 -0.40
C GLU A 44 12.80 0.09 1.11
N ASP A 45 12.12 1.12 1.58
CA ASP A 45 11.91 1.31 3.01
C ASP A 45 10.57 0.75 3.49
N GLN A 46 9.91 -0.03 2.66
CA GLN A 46 8.65 -0.66 3.04
C GLN A 46 8.86 -1.65 4.20
N GLU A 47 7.87 -1.72 5.06
CA GLU A 47 7.87 -2.65 6.19
C GLU A 47 6.57 -3.38 6.24
N VAL A 48 6.61 -4.69 6.41
CA VAL A 48 5.40 -5.46 6.68
C VAL A 48 5.09 -5.30 8.15
N ALA A 49 4.07 -4.50 8.46
CA ALA A 49 3.69 -4.21 9.83
C ALA A 49 2.85 -5.31 10.45
N GLY A 50 2.15 -6.09 9.64
CA GLY A 50 1.31 -7.16 10.17
C GLY A 50 0.79 -8.07 9.10
N THR A 51 0.52 -9.31 9.51
CA THR A 51 -0.13 -10.31 8.67
C THR A 51 -1.24 -10.93 9.51
N ASN A 52 -2.43 -10.99 8.95
CA ASN A 52 -3.56 -11.57 9.65
C ASN A 52 -4.31 -12.52 8.74
N CYS A 53 -4.46 -13.77 9.16
CA CYS A 53 -5.21 -14.76 8.41
C CYS A 53 -6.51 -15.02 9.12
N ARG A 54 -7.61 -15.02 8.37
CA ARG A 54 -8.91 -15.28 8.94
C ARG A 54 -9.75 -16.04 7.93
N GLY A 55 -9.99 -17.33 8.22
CA GLY A 55 -10.71 -18.20 7.31
C GLY A 55 -9.97 -18.34 5.99
N ALA A 56 -10.64 -18.00 4.91
CA ALA A 56 -10.07 -18.11 3.57
C ALA A 56 -9.36 -16.82 3.13
N PHE A 57 -9.22 -15.84 4.02
CA PHE A 57 -8.68 -14.54 3.66
C PHE A 57 -7.43 -14.23 4.46
N VAL A 58 -6.57 -13.41 3.85
CA VAL A 58 -5.37 -12.91 4.49
C VAL A 58 -5.30 -11.42 4.26
N SER A 59 -4.79 -10.68 5.24
CA SER A 59 -4.52 -9.27 5.07
C SER A 59 -3.08 -8.98 5.44
N TYR A 60 -2.46 -8.11 4.67
CA TYR A 60 -1.10 -7.65 4.92
C TYR A 60 -1.15 -6.15 5.09
N THR A 61 -0.48 -5.66 6.12
CA THR A 61 -0.35 -4.23 6.35
C THR A 61 1.09 -3.84 6.10
N PHE A 62 1.28 -2.91 5.18
CA PHE A 62 2.61 -2.41 4.84
C PHE A 62 2.70 -0.95 5.26
N TRP A 63 3.82 -0.57 5.83
CA TRP A 63 4.17 0.83 5.96
C TRP A 63 5.03 1.18 4.78
N ILE A 64 4.63 2.21 4.04
CA ILE A 64 5.33 2.62 2.83
C ILE A 64 5.53 4.13 2.85
N THR A 65 6.52 4.58 2.12
CA THR A 65 6.76 6.01 1.94
C THR A 65 6.31 6.41 0.55
N LEU A 66 5.33 7.31 0.49
CA LEU A 66 4.87 7.86 -0.77
C LEU A 66 5.66 9.13 -1.07
N PRO A 67 6.28 9.23 -2.25
CA PRO A 67 7.12 10.40 -2.55
C PRO A 67 6.30 11.67 -2.82
N ASP A 68 5.09 11.53 -3.33
CA ASP A 68 4.23 12.67 -3.63
C ASP A 68 2.78 12.22 -3.69
N ASP A 69 1.89 13.17 -3.94
CA ASP A 69 0.45 12.91 -3.97
C ASP A 69 0.01 12.13 -5.21
N LYS A 70 0.87 11.96 -6.19
CA LYS A 70 0.53 11.27 -7.43
C LYS A 70 0.94 9.81 -7.40
N ALA A 71 1.66 9.38 -6.39
CA ALA A 71 2.19 8.02 -6.34
C ALA A 71 1.17 7.00 -5.84
N GLU A 72 0.21 7.43 -5.05
CA GLU A 72 -0.71 6.50 -4.37
C GLU A 72 -1.67 5.81 -5.32
N LEU A 73 -2.32 6.56 -6.20
CA LEU A 73 -3.36 5.99 -7.05
C LEU A 73 -2.82 4.94 -8.02
N PRO A 74 -1.73 5.20 -8.75
CA PRO A 74 -1.18 4.17 -9.62
C PRO A 74 -0.75 2.92 -8.86
N LEU A 75 -0.22 3.09 -7.65
CA LEU A 75 0.18 1.96 -6.82
C LEU A 75 -1.03 1.12 -6.44
N ARG A 76 -2.10 1.77 -5.97
CA ARG A 76 -3.31 1.04 -5.57
C ARG A 76 -3.98 0.36 -6.76
N GLU A 77 -3.95 0.98 -7.92
CA GLU A 77 -4.49 0.37 -9.13
C GLU A 77 -3.70 -0.87 -9.53
N ALA A 78 -2.39 -0.79 -9.42
CA ALA A 78 -1.54 -1.93 -9.74
C ALA A 78 -1.76 -3.08 -8.76
N ILE A 79 -1.90 -2.77 -7.47
CA ILE A 79 -2.18 -3.80 -6.45
C ILE A 79 -3.52 -4.47 -6.71
N GLN A 80 -4.52 -3.70 -7.13
CA GLN A 80 -5.85 -4.24 -7.40
C GLN A 80 -5.85 -5.29 -8.52
N LYS A 81 -4.84 -5.26 -9.38
CA LYS A 81 -4.71 -6.22 -10.47
C LYS A 81 -4.01 -7.51 -10.06
N LEU A 82 -3.46 -7.57 -8.86
CA LEU A 82 -2.81 -8.79 -8.41
C LEU A 82 -3.85 -9.89 -8.18
N PRO A 83 -3.46 -11.16 -8.40
CA PRO A 83 -4.41 -12.26 -8.19
C PRO A 83 -4.82 -12.34 -6.73
N GLY A 84 -6.10 -12.57 -6.52
CA GLY A 84 -6.64 -12.79 -5.17
C GLY A 84 -6.95 -11.54 -4.38
N VAL A 85 -6.61 -10.35 -4.85
CA VAL A 85 -6.91 -9.12 -4.10
C VAL A 85 -8.42 -8.89 -4.06
N VAL A 86 -8.92 -8.67 -2.85
CA VAL A 86 -10.34 -8.43 -2.61
C VAL A 86 -10.59 -6.97 -2.24
N MET A 87 -9.70 -6.40 -1.43
CA MET A 87 -9.95 -5.08 -0.88
C MET A 87 -8.64 -4.42 -0.47
N GLN A 88 -8.60 -3.12 -0.52
CA GLN A 88 -7.50 -2.32 0.01
C GLN A 88 -8.05 -1.26 0.94
N LEU A 89 -7.32 -0.99 2.01
CA LEU A 89 -7.69 0.07 2.95
C LEU A 89 -6.56 1.07 3.13
#